data_b99d89440fe0d6e80334fbbf57f1f66b
#
_entry.id   b99d89440fe0d6e80334fbbf57f1f66b
#
_cell.length_a   1.000
_cell.length_b   1.000
_cell.length_c   1.000
_cell.angle_alpha   90.00
_cell.angle_beta   90.00
_cell.angle_gamma   90.00
#
_symmetry.space_group_name_H-M   'P 1'
#
loop_
_entity.id
_entity.type
_entity.pdbx_description
1 polymer ?
#
loop_
_entity_poly.entity_id
_entity_poly.type
_entity_poly.pdbx_seq_one_letter_code
_entity_poly.pdbx_strand_id
1 'polypeptide(L)'
;LLLLPILSFSQNCVPTTIIINLDQYQGETSWDVKDSTGYVVTGGSGYYSQPQYGVVVEQRCLPVGPLVFTIYDTYGDGLNGAMWGGLDGSYYVVQCYDTIITGTDAAFGSDTAHVILSAPCPPIFGCMDSSYVEFNPRADTSDGSCSTLIVFGCIDPTMYNYDALANT
;
A
#
# COMPACT_ATOMS: atom_id res chain seq x y z
N LEU A 1 -8.63 -35.66 19.98
CA LEU A 1 -7.98 -34.65 19.15
C LEU A 1 -9.09 -33.83 18.46
N LEU A 2 -9.46 -32.68 19.04
CA LEU A 2 -10.45 -31.76 18.47
C LEU A 2 -9.77 -30.98 17.34
N LEU A 3 -10.11 -31.29 16.10
CA LEU A 3 -9.82 -30.42 14.98
C LEU A 3 -10.75 -29.22 15.06
N LEU A 4 -10.23 -28.09 15.50
CA LEU A 4 -10.89 -26.81 15.32
C LEU A 4 -10.97 -26.49 13.81
N PRO A 5 -12.14 -26.13 13.28
CA PRO A 5 -12.24 -25.71 11.90
C PRO A 5 -11.40 -24.44 11.75
N ILE A 6 -10.43 -24.46 10.85
CA ILE A 6 -9.78 -23.25 10.36
C ILE A 6 -10.87 -22.49 9.60
N LEU A 7 -11.50 -21.52 10.28
CA LEU A 7 -12.34 -20.53 9.62
C LEU A 7 -11.42 -19.74 8.68
N SER A 8 -11.36 -20.17 7.43
CA SER A 8 -10.88 -19.36 6.32
C SER A 8 -11.82 -18.15 6.24
N PHE A 9 -11.43 -17.06 6.86
CA PHE A 9 -12.02 -15.77 6.53
C PHE A 9 -11.63 -15.48 5.09
N SER A 10 -12.51 -15.82 4.16
CA SER A 10 -12.51 -15.20 2.84
C SER A 10 -12.70 -13.70 3.10
N GLN A 11 -11.60 -12.96 3.19
CA GLN A 11 -11.65 -11.52 3.30
C GLN A 11 -12.13 -11.01 1.94
N ASN A 12 -13.44 -10.76 1.81
CA ASN A 12 -14.03 -10.09 0.66
C ASN A 12 -13.65 -8.60 0.66
N CYS A 13 -12.41 -8.27 0.91
CA CYS A 13 -11.93 -6.90 0.93
C CYS A 13 -10.56 -6.78 0.27
N VAL A 14 -10.30 -5.61 -0.29
CA VAL A 14 -9.08 -5.29 -1.03
C VAL A 14 -8.12 -4.54 -0.12
N PRO A 15 -6.91 -5.06 0.14
CA PRO A 15 -5.87 -4.35 0.87
C PRO A 15 -5.58 -3.01 0.20
N THR A 16 -5.76 -1.93 0.94
CA THR A 16 -5.62 -0.57 0.44
C THR A 16 -4.72 0.21 1.39
N THR A 17 -3.74 0.91 0.84
CA THR A 17 -2.89 1.84 1.59
C THR A 17 -3.16 3.25 1.11
N ILE A 18 -3.49 4.14 2.04
CA ILE A 18 -3.65 5.56 1.80
C ILE A 18 -2.40 6.24 2.34
N ILE A 19 -1.71 6.99 1.50
CA ILE A 19 -0.49 7.72 1.83
C ILE A 19 -0.78 9.19 1.61
N ILE A 20 -0.53 10.02 2.64
CA ILE A 20 -0.69 11.47 2.56
C ILE A 20 0.62 12.10 3.02
N ASN A 21 1.28 12.82 2.12
CA ASN A 21 2.36 13.72 2.46
C ASN A 21 1.72 15.05 2.86
N LEU A 22 1.77 15.34 4.14
CA LEU A 22 1.17 16.55 4.70
C LEU A 22 2.01 17.79 4.31
N ASP A 23 1.35 18.91 4.22
CA ASP A 23 2.00 20.23 4.16
C ASP A 23 2.35 20.74 5.57
N GLN A 24 2.47 22.06 5.73
CA GLN A 24 2.78 22.67 7.02
C GLN A 24 1.57 22.78 7.97
N TYR A 25 0.34 22.55 7.47
CA TYR A 25 -0.93 22.68 8.21
C TYR A 25 -1.62 21.32 8.39
N GLN A 26 -0.87 20.34 8.85
CA GLN A 26 -1.26 18.93 8.95
C GLN A 26 -2.59 18.66 9.65
N GLY A 27 -3.07 19.57 10.48
CA GLY A 27 -4.33 19.41 11.22
C GLY A 27 -5.58 19.67 10.39
N GLU A 28 -5.44 20.28 9.22
CA GLU A 28 -6.55 20.67 8.33
C GLU A 28 -6.99 19.53 7.43
N THR A 29 -6.10 18.58 7.21
CA THR A 29 -6.31 17.44 6.29
C THR A 29 -7.14 16.34 6.94
N SER A 30 -8.13 15.85 6.20
CA SER A 30 -8.89 14.65 6.51
C SER A 30 -9.30 13.94 5.23
N TRP A 31 -9.78 12.69 5.35
CA TRP A 31 -10.25 11.93 4.20
C TRP A 31 -11.30 10.91 4.61
N ASP A 32 -12.12 10.50 3.66
CA ASP A 32 -13.01 9.35 3.80
C ASP A 32 -13.10 8.52 2.52
N VAL A 33 -13.64 7.31 2.67
CA VAL A 33 -14.08 6.45 1.58
C VAL A 33 -15.54 6.12 1.77
N LYS A 34 -16.35 6.41 0.77
CA LYS A 34 -17.79 6.14 0.76
C LYS A 34 -18.14 5.07 -0.27
N ASP A 35 -19.16 4.29 0.02
CA ASP A 35 -19.78 3.39 -0.95
C ASP A 35 -20.78 4.14 -1.87
N SER A 36 -21.38 3.40 -2.80
CA SER A 36 -22.36 3.94 -3.76
C SER A 36 -23.65 4.48 -3.11
N THR A 37 -23.89 4.18 -1.83
CA THR A 37 -25.04 4.70 -1.07
C THR A 37 -24.70 5.99 -0.32
N GLY A 38 -23.43 6.39 -0.30
CA GLY A 38 -22.89 7.50 0.47
C GLY A 38 -22.54 7.15 1.92
N TYR A 39 -22.61 5.87 2.29
CA TYR A 39 -22.17 5.42 3.61
C TYR A 39 -20.64 5.46 3.72
N VAL A 40 -20.12 6.05 4.81
CA VAL A 40 -18.69 6.11 5.09
C VAL A 40 -18.18 4.73 5.51
N VAL A 41 -17.39 4.12 4.66
CA VAL A 41 -16.75 2.82 4.92
C VAL A 41 -15.57 2.96 5.88
N THR A 42 -14.77 4.00 5.69
CA THR A 42 -13.60 4.34 6.53
C THR A 42 -13.18 5.77 6.31
N GLY A 43 -12.32 6.29 7.18
CA GLY A 43 -11.76 7.63 7.06
C GLY A 43 -10.61 7.87 8.04
N GLY A 44 -9.99 9.02 7.92
CA GLY A 44 -8.91 9.48 8.79
C GLY A 44 -8.89 11.01 8.92
N SER A 45 -8.45 11.49 10.09
CA SER A 45 -8.36 12.92 10.41
C SER A 45 -7.52 13.12 11.67
N GLY A 46 -7.35 14.40 12.06
CA GLY A 46 -6.74 14.73 13.35
C GLY A 46 -5.23 14.58 13.38
N TYR A 47 -4.56 14.93 12.30
CA TYR A 47 -3.11 14.78 12.15
C TYR A 47 -2.28 15.86 12.89
N TYR A 48 -2.87 16.58 13.84
CA TYR A 48 -2.19 17.60 14.64
C TYR A 48 -0.93 17.13 15.37
N SER A 49 -0.84 15.83 15.68
CA SER A 49 0.33 15.25 16.35
C SER A 49 1.44 14.85 15.36
N GLN A 50 1.18 14.88 14.08
CA GLN A 50 2.19 14.60 13.04
C GLN A 50 3.13 15.82 12.92
N PRO A 51 4.40 15.60 12.55
CA PRO A 51 5.27 16.71 12.21
C PRO A 51 4.78 17.41 10.94
N GLN A 52 5.10 18.70 10.81
CA GLN A 52 4.95 19.42 9.53
C GLN A 52 5.68 18.64 8.43
N TYR A 53 5.06 18.55 7.27
CA TYR A 53 5.56 17.76 6.13
C TYR A 53 5.71 16.25 6.44
N GLY A 54 5.01 15.78 7.47
CA GLY A 54 4.97 14.38 7.85
C GLY A 54 4.27 13.52 6.82
N VAL A 55 4.54 12.22 6.86
CA VAL A 55 3.87 11.24 6.01
C VAL A 55 2.91 10.41 6.84
N VAL A 56 1.65 10.44 6.48
CA VAL A 56 0.61 9.56 7.03
C VAL A 56 0.50 8.32 6.14
N VAL A 57 0.55 7.13 6.73
CA VAL A 57 0.35 5.86 6.04
C VAL A 57 -0.75 5.09 6.77
N GLU A 58 -1.88 4.92 6.10
CA GLU A 58 -3.06 4.28 6.66
C GLU A 58 -3.40 3.01 5.88
N GLN A 59 -3.37 1.87 6.54
CA GLN A 59 -3.74 0.59 5.92
C GLN A 59 -5.21 0.28 6.22
N ARG A 60 -5.96 -0.03 5.18
CA ARG A 60 -7.38 -0.33 5.24
C ARG A 60 -7.71 -1.56 4.40
N CYS A 61 -8.84 -2.17 4.70
CA CYS A 61 -9.42 -3.26 3.92
C CYS A 61 -10.73 -2.73 3.34
N LEU A 62 -10.75 -2.41 2.05
CA LEU A 62 -11.92 -1.84 1.40
C LEU A 62 -12.80 -2.93 0.78
N PRO A 63 -14.14 -2.78 0.80
CA PRO A 63 -15.02 -3.72 0.12
C PRO A 63 -14.80 -3.67 -1.39
N VAL A 64 -15.14 -4.77 -2.05
CA VAL A 64 -15.18 -4.84 -3.52
C VAL A 64 -16.39 -4.03 -4.03
N GLY A 65 -16.16 -3.26 -5.09
CA GLY A 65 -17.21 -2.47 -5.74
C GLY A 65 -16.81 -1.02 -6.01
N PRO A 66 -17.73 -0.20 -6.49
CA PRO A 66 -17.49 1.22 -6.70
C PRO A 66 -17.47 1.97 -5.36
N LEU A 67 -16.39 2.69 -5.12
CA LEU A 67 -16.17 3.50 -3.94
C LEU A 67 -15.75 4.91 -4.37
N VAL A 68 -15.88 5.87 -3.46
CA VAL A 68 -15.39 7.25 -3.65
C VAL A 68 -14.45 7.57 -2.51
N PHE A 69 -13.19 7.80 -2.82
CA PHE A 69 -12.22 8.38 -1.90
C PHE A 69 -12.29 9.90 -2.02
N THR A 70 -12.45 10.58 -0.89
CA THR A 70 -12.43 12.05 -0.85
C THR A 70 -11.40 12.50 0.17
N ILE A 71 -10.53 13.43 -0.21
CA ILE A 71 -9.65 14.16 0.70
C ILE A 71 -10.21 15.57 0.90
N TYR A 72 -10.13 16.05 2.10
CA TYR A 72 -10.67 17.32 2.55
C TYR A 72 -9.59 18.19 3.15
N ASP A 73 -9.73 19.47 2.95
CA ASP A 73 -8.99 20.52 3.63
C ASP A 73 -9.94 21.54 4.30
N THR A 74 -9.69 21.85 5.57
CA THR A 74 -10.61 22.68 6.36
C THR A 74 -10.55 24.16 5.99
N TYR A 75 -9.40 24.66 5.55
CA TYR A 75 -9.23 26.07 5.15
C TYR A 75 -9.52 26.31 3.67
N GLY A 76 -9.56 25.26 2.85
CA GLY A 76 -9.98 25.35 1.46
C GLY A 76 -8.87 25.76 0.50
N ASP A 77 -7.62 25.52 0.85
CA ASP A 77 -6.45 25.71 -0.01
C ASP A 77 -5.80 24.37 -0.42
N GLY A 78 -6.33 23.26 0.08
CA GLY A 78 -5.88 21.91 -0.21
C GLY A 78 -4.62 21.54 0.57
N LEU A 79 -3.64 20.94 -0.10
CA LEU A 79 -2.31 20.66 0.45
C LEU A 79 -1.28 21.68 -0.09
N ASN A 80 -1.71 22.91 -0.36
CA ASN A 80 -0.93 23.94 -1.05
C ASN A 80 -0.06 24.76 -0.07
N GLY A 81 0.88 24.09 0.57
CA GLY A 81 1.81 24.73 1.49
C GLY A 81 2.71 25.79 0.84
N ALA A 82 3.01 25.66 -0.47
CA ALA A 82 3.84 26.60 -1.20
C ALA A 82 3.20 28.00 -1.28
N MET A 83 1.87 28.09 -1.29
CA MET A 83 1.13 29.34 -1.25
C MET A 83 1.49 30.19 -0.01
N TRP A 84 1.87 29.53 1.08
CA TRP A 84 2.20 30.12 2.37
C TRP A 84 3.72 30.08 2.68
N GLY A 85 4.55 29.80 1.66
CA GLY A 85 6.00 29.77 1.77
C GLY A 85 6.57 28.45 2.30
N GLY A 86 5.74 27.40 2.36
CA GLY A 86 6.15 26.05 2.70
C GLY A 86 6.33 25.13 1.49
N LEU A 87 6.09 23.83 1.67
CA LEU A 87 6.10 22.83 0.64
C LEU A 87 4.69 22.27 0.44
N ASP A 88 4.35 21.96 -0.80
CA ASP A 88 3.10 21.31 -1.13
C ASP A 88 3.10 19.85 -0.64
N GLY A 89 1.94 19.41 -0.20
CA GLY A 89 1.68 18.00 0.07
C GLY A 89 1.23 17.24 -1.17
N SER A 90 0.92 15.97 -0.97
CA SER A 90 0.39 15.08 -2.00
C SER A 90 -0.27 13.87 -1.35
N TYR A 91 -1.06 13.12 -2.13
CA TYR A 91 -1.65 11.88 -1.62
C TYR A 91 -1.70 10.79 -2.69
N TYR A 92 -1.76 9.55 -2.21
CA TYR A 92 -1.79 8.35 -3.05
C TYR A 92 -2.72 7.32 -2.45
N VAL A 93 -3.44 6.59 -3.31
CA VAL A 93 -4.16 5.39 -2.92
C VAL A 93 -3.58 4.21 -3.68
N VAL A 94 -3.14 3.20 -2.93
CA VAL A 94 -2.48 2.01 -3.45
C VAL A 94 -3.36 0.80 -3.16
N GLN A 95 -3.72 0.02 -4.19
CA GLN A 95 -4.40 -1.27 -4.07
C GLN A 95 -3.60 -2.34 -4.79
N CYS A 96 -3.47 -3.52 -4.18
CA CYS A 96 -2.80 -4.66 -4.83
C CYS A 96 -1.37 -4.32 -5.32
N TYR A 97 -0.66 -3.47 -4.58
CA TYR A 97 0.68 -2.94 -4.90
C TYR A 97 0.73 -1.89 -6.03
N ASP A 98 -0.41 -1.58 -6.67
CA ASP A 98 -0.48 -0.56 -7.70
C ASP A 98 -1.04 0.75 -7.15
N THR A 99 -0.44 1.87 -7.54
CA THR A 99 -0.98 3.20 -7.24
C THR A 99 -2.15 3.50 -8.17
N ILE A 100 -3.35 3.50 -7.61
CA ILE A 100 -4.60 3.71 -8.36
C ILE A 100 -5.08 5.17 -8.35
N ILE A 101 -4.61 5.97 -7.38
CA ILE A 101 -4.84 7.42 -7.32
C ILE A 101 -3.52 8.10 -7.00
N THR A 102 -3.21 9.15 -7.75
CA THR A 102 -2.10 10.07 -7.51
C THR A 102 -2.65 11.48 -7.46
N GLY A 103 -2.66 12.09 -6.29
CA GLY A 103 -3.06 13.48 -6.08
C GLY A 103 -1.83 14.38 -5.92
N THR A 104 -1.40 14.97 -7.03
CA THR A 104 -0.26 15.90 -7.08
C THR A 104 -0.71 17.35 -7.31
N ASP A 105 -1.99 17.57 -7.58
CA ASP A 105 -2.58 18.90 -7.54
C ASP A 105 -2.87 19.25 -6.08
N ALA A 106 -1.94 20.00 -5.47
CA ALA A 106 -2.06 20.40 -4.08
C ALA A 106 -3.16 21.45 -3.85
N ALA A 107 -3.48 22.24 -4.88
CA ALA A 107 -4.43 23.35 -4.79
C ALA A 107 -5.88 22.95 -5.11
N PHE A 108 -6.35 21.80 -4.57
CA PHE A 108 -7.68 21.28 -4.87
C PHE A 108 -8.84 22.00 -4.15
N GLY A 109 -8.55 22.98 -3.30
CA GLY A 109 -9.58 23.67 -2.53
C GLY A 109 -10.02 22.88 -1.30
N SER A 110 -11.31 22.98 -0.94
CA SER A 110 -11.85 22.35 0.26
C SER A 110 -11.93 20.83 0.20
N ASP A 111 -12.06 20.25 -0.99
CA ASP A 111 -12.11 18.81 -1.19
C ASP A 111 -11.85 18.41 -2.65
N THR A 112 -11.41 17.17 -2.82
CA THR A 112 -11.39 16.51 -4.13
C THR A 112 -11.73 15.04 -3.98
N ALA A 113 -12.49 14.51 -4.95
CA ALA A 113 -13.02 13.16 -4.90
C ALA A 113 -12.58 12.32 -6.10
N HIS A 114 -12.27 11.06 -5.85
CA HIS A 114 -11.83 10.09 -6.85
C HIS A 114 -12.66 8.81 -6.76
N VAL A 115 -13.07 8.30 -7.91
CA VAL A 115 -13.75 7.00 -7.99
C VAL A 115 -12.70 5.88 -7.92
N ILE A 116 -12.93 4.93 -7.03
CA ILE A 116 -12.19 3.68 -6.91
C ILE A 116 -13.09 2.54 -7.39
N LEU A 117 -12.65 1.79 -8.39
CA LEU A 117 -13.25 0.52 -8.76
C LEU A 117 -12.51 -0.61 -8.03
N SER A 118 -12.85 -0.78 -6.75
CA SER A 118 -12.18 -1.77 -5.89
C SER A 118 -12.52 -3.18 -6.37
N ALA A 119 -11.50 -3.94 -6.75
CA ALA A 119 -11.61 -5.31 -7.23
C ALA A 119 -10.62 -6.22 -6.49
N PRO A 120 -10.91 -7.52 -6.36
CA PRO A 120 -9.98 -8.46 -5.75
C PRO A 120 -8.61 -8.39 -6.42
N CYS A 121 -7.55 -8.46 -5.62
CA CYS A 121 -6.19 -8.45 -6.16
C CYS A 121 -5.97 -9.65 -7.09
N PRO A 122 -5.36 -9.45 -8.26
CA PRO A 122 -4.96 -10.55 -9.10
C PRO A 122 -3.91 -11.42 -8.38
N PRO A 123 -3.91 -12.74 -8.60
CA PRO A 123 -2.90 -13.61 -8.02
C PRO A 123 -1.50 -13.22 -8.51
N ILE A 124 -0.54 -13.24 -7.59
CA ILE A 124 0.88 -13.05 -7.91
C ILE A 124 1.51 -14.42 -7.99
N PHE A 125 1.88 -14.82 -9.20
CA PHE A 125 2.52 -16.11 -9.46
C PHE A 125 4.03 -16.05 -9.17
N GLY A 126 4.59 -17.17 -8.69
CA GLY A 126 6.02 -17.32 -8.48
C GLY A 126 6.39 -18.47 -7.57
N CYS A 127 7.70 -18.65 -7.35
CA CYS A 127 8.22 -19.60 -6.38
C CYS A 127 7.93 -19.10 -4.96
N MET A 128 7.21 -19.89 -4.16
CA MET A 128 6.80 -19.56 -2.79
C MET A 128 7.74 -20.17 -1.73
N ASP A 129 8.76 -20.93 -2.13
CA ASP A 129 9.70 -21.59 -1.22
C ASP A 129 11.02 -20.79 -1.15
N SER A 130 11.31 -20.25 0.04
CA SER A 130 12.52 -19.45 0.29
C SER A 130 13.83 -20.23 0.23
N SER A 131 13.77 -21.55 0.07
CA SER A 131 14.96 -22.39 -0.15
C SER A 131 15.48 -22.35 -1.59
N TYR A 132 14.77 -21.66 -2.49
CA TYR A 132 15.13 -21.55 -3.91
C TYR A 132 15.57 -20.13 -4.28
N VAL A 133 16.46 -20.04 -5.25
CA VAL A 133 16.97 -18.75 -5.78
C VAL A 133 15.84 -17.92 -6.40
N GLU A 134 14.87 -18.61 -7.02
CA GLU A 134 13.71 -17.98 -7.68
C GLU A 134 12.62 -17.53 -6.69
N PHE A 135 12.83 -17.62 -5.38
CA PHE A 135 11.86 -17.21 -4.37
C PHE A 135 11.34 -15.81 -4.62
N ASN A 136 10.02 -15.70 -4.73
CA ASN A 136 9.32 -14.42 -4.82
C ASN A 136 8.50 -14.19 -3.54
N PRO A 137 8.93 -13.29 -2.63
CA PRO A 137 8.22 -13.05 -1.37
C PRO A 137 6.84 -12.41 -1.53
N ARG A 138 6.47 -11.99 -2.75
CA ARG A 138 5.15 -11.46 -3.07
C ARG A 138 4.21 -12.51 -3.67
N ALA A 139 4.73 -13.67 -4.08
CA ALA A 139 3.89 -14.70 -4.66
C ALA A 139 2.88 -15.25 -3.64
N ASP A 140 1.62 -15.33 -4.04
CA ASP A 140 0.53 -15.97 -3.32
C ASP A 140 0.02 -17.23 -4.01
N THR A 141 0.51 -17.48 -5.23
CA THR A 141 0.14 -18.61 -6.06
C THR A 141 1.41 -19.22 -6.68
N SER A 142 1.61 -20.53 -6.43
CA SER A 142 2.75 -21.25 -7.03
C SER A 142 2.56 -21.42 -8.52
N ASP A 143 3.58 -21.11 -9.31
CA ASP A 143 3.65 -21.33 -10.76
C ASP A 143 4.61 -22.45 -11.15
N GLY A 144 5.22 -23.12 -10.17
CA GLY A 144 6.21 -24.17 -10.39
C GLY A 144 7.62 -23.66 -10.77
N SER A 145 7.88 -22.37 -10.62
CA SER A 145 9.17 -21.75 -10.98
C SER A 145 10.33 -22.09 -10.02
N CYS A 146 10.06 -22.70 -8.86
CA CYS A 146 11.11 -23.18 -7.96
C CYS A 146 11.97 -24.26 -8.64
N SER A 147 13.20 -23.95 -9.02
CA SER A 147 14.08 -24.86 -9.79
C SER A 147 15.48 -24.99 -9.21
N THR A 148 16.04 -23.92 -8.65
CA THR A 148 17.43 -23.85 -8.21
C THR A 148 17.51 -23.72 -6.70
N LEU A 149 17.86 -24.81 -5.99
CA LEU A 149 18.09 -24.75 -4.55
C LEU A 149 19.23 -23.80 -4.21
N ILE A 150 19.05 -23.04 -3.14
CA ILE A 150 20.12 -22.22 -2.56
C ILE A 150 21.13 -23.17 -1.90
N VAL A 151 22.40 -23.10 -2.32
CA VAL A 151 23.52 -23.81 -1.73
C VAL A 151 24.52 -22.78 -1.22
N PHE A 152 24.64 -22.70 0.11
CA PHE A 152 25.57 -21.78 0.75
C PHE A 152 26.99 -22.32 0.71
N GLY A 153 27.97 -21.46 0.35
CA GLY A 153 29.37 -21.82 0.34
C GLY A 153 30.26 -20.73 -0.25
N CYS A 154 31.54 -20.98 -0.32
CA CYS A 154 32.49 -20.06 -0.95
C CYS A 154 32.44 -20.22 -2.46
N ILE A 155 31.97 -19.19 -3.17
CA ILE A 155 31.86 -19.17 -4.63
C ILE A 155 33.13 -18.69 -5.34
N ASP A 156 34.18 -18.26 -4.60
CA ASP A 156 35.47 -17.82 -5.17
C ASP A 156 36.38 -19.04 -5.40
N PRO A 157 36.68 -19.41 -6.68
CA PRO A 157 37.48 -20.57 -7.00
C PRO A 157 38.96 -20.44 -6.60
N THR A 158 39.41 -19.27 -6.16
CA THR A 158 40.79 -19.05 -5.68
C THR A 158 40.95 -19.34 -4.19
N MET A 159 39.83 -19.51 -3.47
CA MET A 159 39.83 -19.77 -2.04
C MET A 159 39.93 -21.27 -1.72
N TYR A 160 40.61 -21.56 -0.64
CA TYR A 160 40.85 -22.96 -0.19
C TYR A 160 39.53 -23.68 0.20
N ASN A 161 38.49 -22.94 0.63
CA ASN A 161 37.19 -23.45 1.02
C ASN A 161 36.13 -23.29 -0.12
N TYR A 162 36.60 -23.16 -1.36
CA TYR A 162 35.71 -23.10 -2.53
C TYR A 162 34.80 -24.33 -2.62
N ASP A 163 33.51 -24.07 -2.83
CA ASP A 163 32.50 -25.08 -3.11
C ASP A 163 31.90 -24.84 -4.49
N ALA A 164 32.16 -25.75 -5.42
CA ALA A 164 31.69 -25.64 -6.80
C ALA A 164 30.15 -25.77 -6.93
N LEU A 165 29.45 -26.22 -5.90
CA LEU A 165 27.98 -26.32 -5.88
C LEU A 165 27.33 -25.10 -5.24
N ALA A 166 28.09 -24.26 -4.53
CA ALA A 166 27.58 -23.05 -3.92
C ALA A 166 27.13 -22.05 -4.97
N ASN A 167 25.98 -21.39 -4.71
CA ASN A 167 25.40 -20.35 -5.55
C ASN A 167 25.03 -19.07 -4.77
N THR A 168 25.40 -19.05 -3.46
CA THR A 168 25.13 -17.91 -2.55
C THR A 168 26.24 -17.84 -1.50
#